data_673f1f6ff41bf90e2cdde7f0ad0080d7
#
_entry.id   673f1f6ff41bf90e2cdde7f0ad0080d7
#
_cell.length_a   1.000
_cell.length_b   1.000
_cell.length_c   1.000
_cell.angle_alpha   90.00
_cell.angle_beta   90.00
_cell.angle_gamma   90.00
#
_symmetry.space_group_name_H-M   'P 1'
#
loop_
_entity.id
_entity.type
_entity.pdbx_description
1 polymer ?
#
loop_
_entity_poly.entity_id
_entity_poly.type
_entity_poly.pdbx_seq_one_letter_code
_entity_poly.pdbx_strand_id
1 'polypeptide(L)'
;GKRKMKKIGLALLAVVLTAMSGTSCGQFENQLYGRANVSVNYTDLGASNPLAKDWQLNSNASRLGFRGSYQISETLEAIYQLEIEINFNDHISSTARSKDRIENRNTYIGLQGSFGRIIAGKYDSIAKTVGREVDRFNDQVLGDIKSFMEGENRVSDLVLYTTPSWKGFSVSAGIITDDDSSAVDDGGGLAEGSTISLDYSNDFVRASIVNNDDIDKQDLTRVMSNFYIGATEIGFIWQQAERIDIAADEE
;
A
#
# COMPACT_ATOMS: atom_id res chain seq x y z
N GLY A 1 6.22 -35.20 -16.55
CA GLY A 1 7.18 -34.28 -17.18
C GLY A 1 7.35 -33.07 -16.30
N LYS A 2 8.44 -32.97 -15.54
CA LYS A 2 8.76 -31.82 -14.64
C LYS A 2 8.96 -30.58 -15.49
N ARG A 3 8.02 -29.60 -15.43
CA ARG A 3 8.18 -28.28 -16.03
C ARG A 3 9.21 -27.49 -15.25
N LYS A 4 10.24 -27.06 -15.93
CA LYS A 4 11.26 -26.13 -15.43
C LYS A 4 10.69 -24.72 -15.40
N MET A 5 10.03 -24.31 -14.34
CA MET A 5 9.87 -22.89 -14.01
C MET A 5 11.02 -22.50 -13.11
N LYS A 6 12.07 -21.98 -13.69
CA LYS A 6 13.21 -21.44 -12.95
C LYS A 6 13.77 -20.24 -13.70
N LYS A 7 13.95 -19.12 -12.99
CA LYS A 7 14.94 -18.07 -13.25
C LYS A 7 14.44 -16.71 -13.76
N ILE A 8 13.20 -16.27 -13.54
CA ILE A 8 12.84 -14.88 -13.84
C ILE A 8 13.07 -14.01 -12.61
N GLY A 9 12.81 -14.48 -11.39
CA GLY A 9 12.99 -13.71 -10.15
C GLY A 9 14.45 -13.35 -9.80
N LEU A 10 15.41 -14.17 -10.25
CA LEU A 10 16.83 -13.94 -9.96
C LEU A 10 17.47 -12.87 -10.86
N ALA A 11 16.87 -12.57 -12.00
CA ALA A 11 17.42 -11.59 -12.96
C ALA A 11 17.18 -10.14 -12.51
N LEU A 12 16.07 -9.83 -11.85
CA LEU A 12 15.79 -8.46 -11.38
C LEU A 12 16.69 -8.06 -10.21
N LEU A 13 16.93 -8.98 -9.28
CA LEU A 13 17.84 -8.73 -8.15
C LEU A 13 19.30 -8.60 -8.60
N ALA A 14 19.71 -9.34 -9.62
CA ALA A 14 21.07 -9.28 -10.17
C ALA A 14 21.34 -7.96 -10.90
N VAL A 15 20.35 -7.33 -11.52
CA VAL A 15 20.51 -6.03 -12.21
C VAL A 15 20.77 -4.90 -11.22
N VAL A 16 20.11 -4.91 -10.05
CA VAL A 16 20.33 -3.87 -9.02
C VAL A 16 21.70 -4.03 -8.36
N LEU A 17 22.16 -5.26 -8.13
CA LEU A 17 23.46 -5.53 -7.51
C LEU A 17 24.65 -5.31 -8.47
N THR A 18 24.49 -5.54 -9.78
CA THR A 18 25.54 -5.28 -10.77
C THR A 18 25.67 -3.81 -11.14
N ALA A 19 24.61 -3.00 -11.01
CA ALA A 19 24.69 -1.55 -11.18
C ALA A 19 25.57 -0.87 -10.13
N MET A 20 25.76 -1.49 -8.95
CA MET A 20 26.63 -0.96 -7.89
C MET A 20 28.12 -1.17 -8.12
N SER A 21 28.53 -2.00 -9.09
CA SER A 21 29.93 -2.34 -9.35
C SER A 21 30.50 -1.74 -10.65
N GLY A 22 29.73 -0.99 -11.42
CA GLY A 22 30.17 -0.34 -12.64
C GLY A 22 30.56 1.12 -12.40
N THR A 23 31.74 1.52 -12.86
CA THR A 23 32.22 2.92 -12.92
C THR A 23 31.49 3.74 -13.97
N SER A 24 30.15 3.70 -14.00
CA SER A 24 29.34 4.59 -14.80
C SER A 24 28.66 5.60 -13.88
N CYS A 25 28.75 6.85 -14.26
CA CYS A 25 28.36 8.04 -13.52
C CYS A 25 26.84 8.13 -13.30
N GLY A 26 26.26 7.18 -12.56
CA GLY A 26 24.87 7.24 -12.11
C GLY A 26 24.78 8.10 -10.85
N GLN A 27 23.87 9.04 -10.82
CA GLN A 27 23.60 9.84 -9.63
C GLN A 27 22.68 9.06 -8.70
N PHE A 28 23.14 8.82 -7.45
CA PHE A 28 22.32 8.30 -6.37
C PHE A 28 21.64 9.45 -5.65
N GLU A 29 20.33 9.36 -5.54
CA GLU A 29 19.55 10.22 -4.66
C GLU A 29 18.96 9.37 -3.54
N ASN A 30 19.28 9.73 -2.30
CA ASN A 30 18.86 8.99 -1.12
C ASN A 30 18.24 9.94 -0.11
N GLN A 31 17.14 9.52 0.50
CA GLN A 31 16.45 10.27 1.54
C GLN A 31 16.13 9.37 2.72
N LEU A 32 16.65 9.72 3.89
CA LEU A 32 16.13 9.25 5.16
C LEU A 32 14.98 10.17 5.57
N TYR A 33 13.83 9.60 5.92
CA TYR A 33 12.66 10.35 6.37
C TYR A 33 11.98 9.66 7.54
N GLY A 34 11.17 10.38 8.26
CA GLY A 34 10.41 9.82 9.36
C GLY A 34 9.32 10.75 9.83
N ARG A 35 8.38 10.19 10.58
CA ARG A 35 7.31 10.90 11.23
C ARG A 35 7.09 10.28 12.61
N ALA A 36 7.19 11.09 13.66
CA ALA A 36 6.71 10.75 14.98
C ALA A 36 5.31 11.37 15.15
N ASN A 37 4.28 10.53 15.26
CA ASN A 37 2.90 10.95 15.45
C ASN A 37 2.34 10.22 16.66
N VAL A 38 2.22 10.93 17.76
CA VAL A 38 1.81 10.39 19.06
C VAL A 38 0.69 11.25 19.62
N SER A 39 -0.34 10.64 20.16
CA SER A 39 -1.44 11.33 20.83
C SER A 39 -1.72 10.76 22.19
N VAL A 40 -2.21 11.60 23.10
CA VAL A 40 -2.75 11.19 24.37
C VAL A 40 -4.26 11.37 24.29
N ASN A 41 -4.99 10.28 24.38
CA ASN A 41 -6.45 10.27 24.26
C ASN A 41 -7.09 9.86 25.57
N TYR A 42 -8.18 10.53 25.92
CA TYR A 42 -9.08 10.09 26.99
C TYR A 42 -10.29 9.43 26.33
N THR A 43 -10.55 8.17 26.68
CA THR A 43 -11.68 7.41 26.17
C THR A 43 -12.68 7.16 27.29
N ASP A 44 -13.96 7.47 27.02
CA ASP A 44 -15.09 7.13 27.90
C ASP A 44 -16.10 6.31 27.08
N LEU A 45 -16.11 5.00 27.28
CA LEU A 45 -17.00 4.07 26.55
C LEU A 45 -18.37 3.87 27.24
N GLY A 46 -18.67 4.65 28.28
CA GLY A 46 -19.92 4.59 29.04
C GLY A 46 -19.91 3.61 30.23
N ALA A 47 -20.92 3.69 31.04
CA ALA A 47 -20.98 3.05 32.37
C ALA A 47 -21.03 1.51 32.36
N SER A 48 -21.26 0.89 31.23
CA SER A 48 -21.39 -0.57 31.10
C SER A 48 -20.07 -1.31 31.01
N ASN A 49 -18.95 -0.59 30.80
CA ASN A 49 -17.64 -1.19 30.65
C ASN A 49 -16.69 -0.66 31.75
N PRO A 50 -16.25 -1.48 32.71
CA PRO A 50 -15.39 -1.05 33.83
C PRO A 50 -13.97 -0.63 33.36
N LEU A 51 -13.57 -0.92 32.08
CA LEU A 51 -12.36 -0.42 31.44
C LEU A 51 -12.64 0.85 30.63
N ALA A 52 -13.78 1.48 30.85
CA ALA A 52 -14.38 2.45 29.95
C ALA A 52 -13.82 3.85 30.03
N LYS A 53 -12.97 4.16 31.01
CA LYS A 53 -12.40 5.50 31.22
C LYS A 53 -10.91 5.38 31.42
N ASP A 54 -10.14 5.70 30.39
CA ASP A 54 -8.70 5.63 30.50
C ASP A 54 -8.00 6.67 29.62
N TRP A 55 -6.84 7.09 30.11
CA TRP A 55 -5.89 7.86 29.35
C TRP A 55 -4.94 6.92 28.59
N GLN A 56 -4.88 7.06 27.31
CA GLN A 56 -4.06 6.20 26.46
C GLN A 56 -3.07 7.03 25.65
N LEU A 57 -1.80 6.59 25.66
CA LEU A 57 -0.79 7.04 24.73
C LEU A 57 -0.91 6.19 23.45
N ASN A 58 -1.10 6.82 22.30
CA ASN A 58 -1.22 6.12 21.02
C ASN A 58 -0.11 6.54 20.09
N SER A 59 0.50 5.56 19.41
CA SER A 59 1.38 5.77 18.27
C SER A 59 0.54 5.68 17.00
N ASN A 60 0.43 6.81 16.29
CA ASN A 60 -0.45 6.95 15.14
C ASN A 60 0.35 6.74 13.85
N ALA A 61 0.73 5.47 13.58
CA ALA A 61 1.57 5.10 12.44
C ALA A 61 2.85 5.93 12.35
N SER A 62 3.53 6.10 13.50
CA SER A 62 4.88 6.68 13.53
C SER A 62 5.82 5.79 12.73
N ARG A 63 6.72 6.39 11.94
CA ARG A 63 7.48 5.64 10.94
C ARG A 63 8.88 6.20 10.71
N LEU A 64 9.76 5.33 10.27
CA LEU A 64 11.08 5.66 9.74
C LEU A 64 11.20 5.00 8.37
N GLY A 65 11.73 5.70 7.40
CA GLY A 65 11.89 5.18 6.06
C GLY A 65 13.17 5.66 5.38
N PHE A 66 13.62 4.86 4.46
CA PHE A 66 14.72 5.15 3.56
C PHE A 66 14.24 4.89 2.13
N ARG A 67 14.36 5.88 1.28
CA ARG A 67 13.99 5.79 -0.13
C ARG A 67 15.04 6.45 -1.00
N GLY A 68 15.07 6.05 -2.24
CA GLY A 68 16.00 6.68 -3.16
C GLY A 68 15.81 6.21 -4.57
N SER A 69 16.69 6.74 -5.40
CA SER A 69 16.75 6.39 -6.81
C SER A 69 18.20 6.32 -7.30
N TYR A 70 18.36 5.63 -8.41
CA TYR A 70 19.61 5.53 -9.15
C TYR A 70 19.34 5.70 -10.63
N GLN A 71 19.92 6.73 -11.21
CA GLN A 71 19.81 7.00 -12.65
C GLN A 71 20.61 5.97 -13.44
N ILE A 72 19.90 5.09 -14.16
CA ILE A 72 20.51 4.06 -15.02
C ILE A 72 20.89 4.65 -16.38
N SER A 73 20.01 5.48 -16.94
CA SER A 73 20.22 6.19 -18.18
C SER A 73 19.43 7.50 -18.19
N GLU A 74 19.53 8.32 -19.21
CA GLU A 74 18.77 9.58 -19.32
C GLU A 74 17.25 9.43 -19.15
N THR A 75 16.71 8.25 -19.47
CA THR A 75 15.26 7.99 -19.48
C THR A 75 14.82 6.87 -18.55
N LEU A 76 15.76 6.25 -17.79
CA LEU A 76 15.49 5.11 -16.93
C LEU A 76 16.14 5.27 -15.57
N GLU A 77 15.35 5.14 -14.53
CA GLU A 77 15.73 5.25 -13.14
C GLU A 77 15.29 4.01 -12.37
N ALA A 78 16.17 3.44 -11.54
CA ALA A 78 15.81 2.46 -10.53
C ALA A 78 15.35 3.20 -9.28
N ILE A 79 14.28 2.72 -8.65
CA ILE A 79 13.71 3.31 -7.43
C ILE A 79 13.56 2.26 -6.36
N TYR A 80 13.61 2.68 -5.10
CA TYR A 80 13.38 1.81 -3.96
C TYR A 80 12.86 2.57 -2.76
N GLN A 81 12.18 1.84 -1.87
CA GLN A 81 11.73 2.32 -0.58
C GLN A 81 11.77 1.19 0.43
N LEU A 82 12.20 1.52 1.64
CA LEU A 82 12.12 0.71 2.85
C LEU A 82 11.46 1.56 3.93
N GLU A 83 10.31 1.17 4.43
CA GLU A 83 9.60 1.89 5.49
C GLU A 83 9.21 0.94 6.60
N ILE A 84 9.45 1.33 7.84
CA ILE A 84 9.03 0.63 9.05
C ILE A 84 8.15 1.51 9.90
N GLU A 85 7.13 0.91 10.51
CA GLU A 85 6.35 1.53 11.56
C GLU A 85 7.02 1.30 12.90
N ILE A 86 7.02 2.34 13.76
CA ILE A 86 7.59 2.30 15.09
C ILE A 86 6.47 2.57 16.10
N ASN A 87 6.16 1.58 16.92
CA ASN A 87 5.17 1.72 17.97
C ASN A 87 5.83 2.22 19.27
N PHE A 88 5.46 3.44 19.70
CA PHE A 88 5.96 4.06 20.93
C PHE A 88 5.17 3.69 22.19
N ASN A 89 4.03 3.02 22.04
CA ASN A 89 3.19 2.58 23.14
C ASN A 89 3.36 1.09 23.41
N ASP A 90 3.36 0.73 24.70
CA ASP A 90 3.42 -0.67 25.15
C ASP A 90 2.00 -1.24 25.46
N HIS A 91 0.93 -0.65 24.94
CA HIS A 91 -0.42 -1.17 25.15
C HIS A 91 -0.57 -2.54 24.48
N ILE A 92 -0.15 -3.56 25.21
CA ILE A 92 -0.47 -4.95 24.94
C ILE A 92 -1.93 -5.12 25.31
N SER A 93 -2.83 -5.03 24.35
CA SER A 93 -4.16 -5.58 24.52
C SER A 93 -3.99 -7.08 24.78
N SER A 94 -4.45 -7.54 25.94
CA SER A 94 -4.28 -8.92 26.42
C SER A 94 -4.95 -9.98 25.53
N THR A 95 -5.56 -9.59 24.43
CA THR A 95 -6.27 -10.44 23.45
C THR A 95 -5.74 -10.34 22.03
N ALA A 96 -4.85 -9.40 21.73
CA ALA A 96 -4.15 -9.35 20.44
C ALA A 96 -2.72 -9.89 20.63
N ARG A 97 -2.28 -10.75 19.73
CA ARG A 97 -0.85 -11.10 19.59
C ARG A 97 -0.04 -9.83 19.69
N SER A 98 1.03 -9.86 20.52
CA SER A 98 1.97 -8.76 20.67
C SER A 98 2.18 -8.07 19.33
N LYS A 99 1.68 -6.85 19.19
CA LYS A 99 2.02 -6.03 18.04
C LYS A 99 3.52 -5.77 18.15
N ASP A 100 4.26 -6.21 17.17
CA ASP A 100 5.70 -5.98 17.13
C ASP A 100 5.95 -4.47 17.22
N ARG A 101 6.99 -4.08 17.96
CA ARG A 101 7.39 -2.66 18.07
C ARG A 101 7.79 -2.08 16.71
N ILE A 102 8.10 -2.94 15.76
CA ILE A 102 8.52 -2.60 14.41
C ILE A 102 7.71 -3.44 13.44
N GLU A 103 6.99 -2.80 12.53
CA GLU A 103 6.21 -3.45 11.48
C GLU A 103 6.67 -2.96 10.10
N ASN A 104 6.75 -3.87 9.12
CA ASN A 104 7.07 -3.51 7.75
C ASN A 104 5.91 -2.76 7.11
N ARG A 105 6.22 -1.60 6.54
CA ARG A 105 5.31 -0.78 5.73
C ARG A 105 5.64 -0.91 4.24
N ASN A 106 5.56 0.17 3.47
CA ASN A 106 5.87 0.15 2.05
C ASN A 106 7.36 -0.16 1.83
N THR A 107 7.62 -1.33 1.26
CA THR A 107 8.96 -1.84 1.00
C THR A 107 8.99 -2.44 -0.40
N TYR A 108 9.60 -1.74 -1.35
CA TYR A 108 9.60 -2.12 -2.76
C TYR A 108 10.86 -1.69 -3.48
N ILE A 109 11.07 -2.31 -4.63
CA ILE A 109 12.01 -1.88 -5.67
C ILE A 109 11.24 -1.65 -6.97
N GLY A 110 11.80 -0.85 -7.87
CA GLY A 110 11.12 -0.62 -9.15
C GLY A 110 11.96 0.12 -10.17
N LEU A 111 11.32 0.37 -11.30
CA LEU A 111 11.86 1.15 -12.41
C LEU A 111 10.85 2.23 -12.78
N GLN A 112 11.34 3.41 -13.11
CA GLN A 112 10.51 4.47 -13.67
C GLN A 112 11.19 5.17 -14.83
N GLY A 113 10.38 5.75 -15.70
CA GLY A 113 10.88 6.45 -16.88
C GLY A 113 9.75 6.99 -17.74
N SER A 114 10.05 7.26 -19.02
CA SER A 114 9.04 7.74 -19.97
C SER A 114 7.89 6.75 -20.21
N PHE A 115 8.10 5.47 -19.92
CA PHE A 115 7.07 4.42 -20.02
C PHE A 115 6.11 4.39 -18.80
N GLY A 116 6.39 5.16 -17.74
CA GLY A 116 5.68 5.12 -16.45
C GLY A 116 6.53 4.51 -15.34
N ARG A 117 5.90 3.84 -14.40
CA ARG A 117 6.52 3.26 -13.21
C ARG A 117 6.06 1.82 -12.99
N ILE A 118 7.00 0.93 -12.74
CA ILE A 118 6.73 -0.43 -12.28
C ILE A 118 7.42 -0.64 -10.94
N ILE A 119 6.72 -1.20 -9.96
CA ILE A 119 7.27 -1.56 -8.66
C ILE A 119 6.95 -3.02 -8.33
N ALA A 120 7.78 -3.64 -7.51
CA ALA A 120 7.56 -4.98 -6.97
C ALA A 120 7.92 -5.00 -5.48
N GLY A 121 7.06 -5.62 -4.66
CA GLY A 121 7.23 -5.75 -3.21
C GLY A 121 5.96 -5.44 -2.43
N LYS A 122 6.11 -4.95 -1.20
CA LYS A 122 4.99 -4.57 -0.33
C LYS A 122 4.62 -3.10 -0.53
N TYR A 123 3.37 -2.85 -0.85
CA TYR A 123 2.88 -1.49 -1.06
C TYR A 123 1.43 -1.31 -0.58
N ASP A 124 1.04 -0.06 -0.28
CA ASP A 124 -0.36 0.27 0.00
C ASP A 124 -1.22 -0.14 -1.21
N SER A 125 -2.38 -0.76 -0.98
CA SER A 125 -3.34 -1.07 -2.04
C SER A 125 -3.70 0.20 -2.83
N ILE A 126 -4.09 0.06 -4.10
CA ILE A 126 -4.54 1.23 -4.87
C ILE A 126 -5.75 1.87 -4.18
N ALA A 127 -6.70 1.06 -3.68
CA ALA A 127 -7.86 1.55 -2.94
C ALA A 127 -7.46 2.43 -1.75
N LYS A 128 -6.49 1.99 -0.94
CA LYS A 128 -5.94 2.78 0.17
C LYS A 128 -5.27 4.07 -0.31
N THR A 129 -4.47 3.99 -1.37
CA THR A 129 -3.79 5.17 -1.91
C THR A 129 -4.80 6.23 -2.35
N VAL A 130 -5.88 5.81 -3.01
CA VAL A 130 -6.98 6.67 -3.45
C VAL A 130 -7.82 7.18 -2.25
N GLY A 131 -8.12 6.33 -1.26
CA GLY A 131 -8.87 6.72 -0.06
C GLY A 131 -8.16 7.81 0.75
N ARG A 132 -6.83 7.73 0.84
CA ARG A 132 -6.02 8.72 1.56
C ARG A 132 -6.16 10.15 1.02
N GLU A 133 -6.52 10.33 -0.24
CA GLU A 133 -6.71 11.65 -0.83
C GLU A 133 -7.88 12.42 -0.19
N VAL A 134 -8.89 11.72 0.32
CA VAL A 134 -10.05 12.33 0.99
C VAL A 134 -10.02 12.17 2.51
N ASP A 135 -9.20 11.24 3.04
CA ASP A 135 -9.12 10.98 4.47
C ASP A 135 -8.31 12.05 5.22
N ARG A 136 -9.01 12.95 5.88
CA ARG A 136 -8.40 14.02 6.70
C ARG A 136 -7.96 13.53 8.08
N PHE A 137 -8.41 12.35 8.50
CA PHE A 137 -8.10 11.74 9.78
C PHE A 137 -7.14 10.55 9.65
N ASN A 138 -6.49 10.43 8.51
CA ASN A 138 -5.56 9.34 8.23
C ASN A 138 -4.51 9.17 9.35
N ASP A 139 -4.34 7.93 9.79
CA ASP A 139 -3.49 7.54 10.92
C ASP A 139 -3.97 8.08 12.29
N GLN A 140 -5.17 8.64 12.44
CA GLN A 140 -5.71 9.03 13.73
C GLN A 140 -6.48 7.87 14.39
N VAL A 141 -6.60 7.92 15.73
CA VAL A 141 -7.34 6.90 16.49
C VAL A 141 -8.83 6.91 16.15
N LEU A 142 -9.37 8.10 15.89
CA LEU A 142 -10.78 8.30 15.53
C LEU A 142 -10.87 8.98 14.16
N GLY A 143 -11.81 8.51 13.33
CA GLY A 143 -12.11 9.11 12.04
C GLY A 143 -11.26 8.61 10.87
N ASP A 144 -10.22 7.82 11.11
CA ASP A 144 -9.47 7.17 10.04
C ASP A 144 -10.42 6.28 9.22
N ILE A 145 -10.37 6.42 7.91
CA ILE A 145 -11.24 5.73 6.95
C ILE A 145 -11.21 4.19 7.12
N LYS A 146 -10.10 3.63 7.55
CA LYS A 146 -9.95 2.18 7.83
C LYS A 146 -10.89 1.66 8.92
N SER A 147 -11.50 2.56 9.71
CA SER A 147 -12.43 2.17 10.76
C SER A 147 -13.83 1.84 10.23
N PHE A 148 -14.14 2.20 8.98
CA PHE A 148 -15.48 2.04 8.39
C PHE A 148 -15.48 1.72 6.89
N MET A 149 -14.31 1.63 6.26
CA MET A 149 -14.17 1.20 4.86
C MET A 149 -13.13 0.08 4.76
N GLU A 150 -13.39 -0.85 3.87
CA GLU A 150 -12.49 -1.95 3.53
C GLU A 150 -11.42 -1.50 2.53
N GLY A 151 -10.39 -2.34 2.30
CA GLY A 151 -9.33 -2.07 1.31
C GLY A 151 -8.22 -1.13 1.80
N GLU A 152 -8.19 -0.79 3.11
CA GLU A 152 -7.16 0.05 3.74
C GLU A 152 -5.92 -0.74 4.19
N ASN A 153 -5.51 -1.70 3.38
CA ASN A 153 -4.42 -2.65 3.66
C ASN A 153 -3.14 -2.33 2.88
N ARG A 154 -2.07 -3.02 3.21
CA ARG A 154 -0.84 -3.14 2.44
C ARG A 154 -0.72 -4.54 1.91
N VAL A 155 -0.47 -4.62 0.64
CA VAL A 155 -0.40 -5.86 -0.10
C VAL A 155 1.07 -6.23 -0.25
N SER A 156 1.43 -7.45 0.14
CA SER A 156 2.72 -8.07 -0.14
C SER A 156 2.69 -8.70 -1.54
N ASP A 157 3.86 -8.99 -2.08
CA ASP A 157 4.03 -9.72 -3.36
C ASP A 157 3.31 -9.07 -4.55
N LEU A 158 3.10 -7.75 -4.41
CA LEU A 158 2.46 -6.91 -5.41
C LEU A 158 3.46 -6.51 -6.51
N VAL A 159 3.06 -6.74 -7.76
CA VAL A 159 3.68 -6.10 -8.94
C VAL A 159 2.69 -5.08 -9.48
N LEU A 160 3.05 -3.81 -9.44
CA LEU A 160 2.19 -2.70 -9.81
C LEU A 160 2.83 -1.85 -10.92
N TYR A 161 2.11 -1.64 -12.00
CA TYR A 161 2.46 -0.72 -13.07
C TYR A 161 1.54 0.50 -13.05
N THR A 162 2.11 1.69 -13.27
CA THR A 162 1.37 2.94 -13.44
C THR A 162 1.86 3.63 -14.71
N THR A 163 0.93 3.98 -15.60
CA THR A 163 1.24 4.69 -16.85
C THR A 163 1.73 6.11 -16.56
N PRO A 164 2.44 6.73 -17.51
CA PRO A 164 2.59 8.19 -17.52
C PRO A 164 1.22 8.86 -17.59
N SER A 165 1.13 10.09 -17.04
CA SER A 165 -0.09 10.89 -17.17
C SER A 165 -0.20 11.44 -18.60
N TRP A 166 -1.36 11.23 -19.21
CA TRP A 166 -1.70 11.81 -20.49
C TRP A 166 -2.94 12.68 -20.38
N LYS A 167 -2.78 13.98 -20.56
CA LYS A 167 -3.86 14.98 -20.39
C LYS A 167 -4.61 14.86 -19.04
N GLY A 168 -3.88 14.53 -17.99
CA GLY A 168 -4.43 14.34 -16.65
C GLY A 168 -4.87 12.91 -16.34
N PHE A 169 -5.00 12.02 -17.32
CA PHE A 169 -5.36 10.62 -17.12
C PHE A 169 -4.15 9.73 -16.88
N SER A 170 -4.27 8.79 -15.96
CA SER A 170 -3.34 7.68 -15.77
C SER A 170 -4.11 6.41 -15.41
N VAL A 171 -3.47 5.27 -15.65
CA VAL A 171 -3.99 3.95 -15.30
C VAL A 171 -2.95 3.26 -14.43
N SER A 172 -3.39 2.63 -13.33
CA SER A 172 -2.56 1.70 -12.59
C SER A 172 -3.17 0.31 -12.69
N ALA A 173 -2.32 -0.70 -12.84
CA ALA A 173 -2.72 -2.10 -12.85
C ALA A 173 -1.70 -2.93 -12.08
N GLY A 174 -2.15 -3.83 -11.23
CA GLY A 174 -1.30 -4.68 -10.41
C GLY A 174 -1.85 -6.07 -10.24
N ILE A 175 -0.94 -6.98 -9.95
CA ILE A 175 -1.24 -8.37 -9.59
C ILE A 175 -0.52 -8.70 -8.30
N ILE A 176 -1.13 -9.57 -7.49
CA ILE A 176 -0.52 -10.21 -6.34
C ILE A 176 -0.06 -11.58 -6.80
N THR A 177 1.23 -11.86 -6.62
CA THR A 177 1.76 -13.18 -6.96
C THR A 177 1.51 -14.14 -5.80
N ASP A 178 1.04 -15.32 -6.14
CA ASP A 178 0.82 -16.41 -5.18
C ASP A 178 2.15 -16.82 -4.52
N ASP A 179 2.19 -16.81 -3.19
CA ASP A 179 3.30 -17.29 -2.38
C ASP A 179 2.89 -18.51 -1.51
N ASP A 180 1.64 -18.97 -1.65
CA ASP A 180 1.12 -20.03 -0.80
C ASP A 180 1.86 -21.34 -1.06
N SER A 181 2.81 -21.61 -0.15
CA SER A 181 3.52 -22.89 -0.04
C SER A 181 2.63 -23.97 0.60
N SER A 182 1.35 -23.70 0.84
CA SER A 182 0.41 -24.71 1.31
C SER A 182 0.26 -25.79 0.24
N ALA A 183 0.38 -27.04 0.64
CA ALA A 183 0.51 -28.21 -0.24
C ALA A 183 -0.81 -28.61 -0.93
N VAL A 184 -1.76 -27.74 -1.05
CA VAL A 184 -2.97 -27.90 -1.84
C VAL A 184 -2.72 -27.23 -3.18
N ASP A 185 -2.42 -28.04 -4.20
CA ASP A 185 -2.32 -27.61 -5.59
C ASP A 185 -3.74 -27.24 -6.08
N ASP A 186 -4.13 -26.00 -5.86
CA ASP A 186 -5.39 -25.42 -6.32
C ASP A 186 -5.33 -24.94 -7.78
N GLY A 187 -4.24 -25.31 -8.47
CA GLY A 187 -4.05 -25.00 -9.89
C GLY A 187 -3.19 -23.77 -10.17
N GLY A 188 -2.56 -23.19 -9.14
CA GLY A 188 -1.50 -22.18 -9.18
C GLY A 188 -1.57 -21.20 -10.35
N GLY A 189 -2.32 -20.13 -10.22
CA GLY A 189 -2.35 -19.02 -11.17
C GLY A 189 -1.09 -18.15 -11.07
N LEU A 190 -0.90 -17.26 -12.05
CA LEU A 190 0.14 -16.22 -11.99
C LEU A 190 -0.19 -15.17 -10.92
N ALA A 191 -1.45 -15.04 -10.56
CA ALA A 191 -1.95 -14.04 -9.64
C ALA A 191 -3.07 -14.62 -8.76
N GLU A 192 -3.01 -14.39 -7.45
CA GLU A 192 -4.09 -14.64 -6.50
C GLU A 192 -5.13 -13.51 -6.53
N GLY A 193 -4.68 -12.29 -6.81
CA GLY A 193 -5.56 -11.14 -6.88
C GLY A 193 -5.05 -10.09 -7.87
N SER A 194 -5.94 -9.21 -8.26
CA SER A 194 -5.64 -8.15 -9.20
C SER A 194 -6.25 -6.81 -8.80
N THR A 195 -5.65 -5.73 -9.28
CA THR A 195 -6.17 -4.38 -9.07
C THR A 195 -5.99 -3.54 -10.31
N ILE A 196 -6.97 -2.68 -10.58
CA ILE A 196 -6.87 -1.69 -11.65
C ILE A 196 -7.47 -0.37 -11.19
N SER A 197 -6.87 0.75 -11.59
CA SER A 197 -7.47 2.06 -11.44
C SER A 197 -7.41 2.88 -12.71
N LEU A 198 -8.38 3.78 -12.84
CA LEU A 198 -8.34 4.90 -13.76
C LEU A 198 -8.37 6.17 -12.93
N ASP A 199 -7.38 7.00 -13.10
CA ASP A 199 -7.18 8.22 -12.35
C ASP A 199 -7.20 9.42 -13.29
N TYR A 200 -7.79 10.52 -12.83
CA TYR A 200 -7.78 11.81 -13.50
C TYR A 200 -7.40 12.91 -12.52
N SER A 201 -6.53 13.81 -12.93
CA SER A 201 -6.09 14.94 -12.13
C SER A 201 -5.84 16.18 -12.96
N ASN A 202 -6.40 17.31 -12.50
CA ASN A 202 -6.05 18.64 -12.98
C ASN A 202 -6.08 19.62 -11.79
N ASP A 203 -5.99 20.93 -12.05
CA ASP A 203 -5.95 21.97 -10.99
C ASP A 203 -7.26 22.09 -10.18
N PHE A 204 -8.37 21.58 -10.69
CA PHE A 204 -9.71 21.74 -10.12
C PHE A 204 -10.30 20.46 -9.56
N VAL A 205 -9.87 19.31 -10.08
CA VAL A 205 -10.46 18.03 -9.69
C VAL A 205 -9.41 16.92 -9.73
N ARG A 206 -9.48 16.03 -8.73
CA ARG A 206 -8.93 14.68 -8.79
C ARG A 206 -10.06 13.70 -8.68
N ALA A 207 -10.04 12.68 -9.51
CA ALA A 207 -11.02 11.61 -9.48
C ALA A 207 -10.35 10.29 -9.78
N SER A 208 -10.81 9.23 -9.11
CA SER A 208 -10.30 7.88 -9.32
C SER A 208 -11.42 6.88 -9.22
N ILE A 209 -11.35 5.85 -10.05
CA ILE A 209 -12.12 4.63 -9.90
C ILE A 209 -11.14 3.47 -9.77
N VAL A 210 -11.34 2.63 -8.77
CA VAL A 210 -10.51 1.47 -8.45
C VAL A 210 -11.39 0.24 -8.43
N ASN A 211 -10.91 -0.83 -9.02
CA ASN A 211 -11.46 -2.16 -8.85
C ASN A 211 -10.36 -3.10 -8.35
N ASN A 212 -10.63 -3.78 -7.25
CA ASN A 212 -9.84 -4.87 -6.71
C ASN A 212 -10.63 -6.16 -6.89
N ASP A 213 -9.97 -7.20 -7.31
CA ASP A 213 -10.45 -8.56 -7.48
C ASP A 213 -9.56 -9.45 -6.62
N ASP A 214 -10.16 -10.14 -5.65
CA ASP A 214 -9.52 -11.01 -4.67
C ASP A 214 -8.27 -10.40 -3.98
N ILE A 215 -8.39 -9.16 -3.51
CA ILE A 215 -7.34 -8.57 -2.67
C ILE A 215 -7.71 -8.70 -1.20
N ASP A 216 -6.92 -9.48 -0.44
CA ASP A 216 -7.17 -9.76 0.98
C ASP A 216 -8.56 -10.43 1.18
N LYS A 217 -8.92 -11.34 0.23
CA LYS A 217 -10.20 -12.07 0.18
C LYS A 217 -11.40 -11.14 0.07
N GLN A 218 -11.25 -10.09 -0.70
CA GLN A 218 -12.29 -9.10 -0.94
C GLN A 218 -12.27 -8.60 -2.37
N ASP A 219 -13.47 -8.52 -2.95
CA ASP A 219 -13.75 -7.73 -4.13
C ASP A 219 -14.19 -6.34 -3.73
N LEU A 220 -13.64 -5.33 -4.38
CA LEU A 220 -13.90 -3.95 -4.01
C LEU A 220 -13.95 -3.05 -5.25
N THR A 221 -14.98 -2.22 -5.31
CA THR A 221 -15.01 -1.06 -6.21
C THR A 221 -15.08 0.22 -5.39
N ARG A 222 -14.16 1.14 -5.65
CA ARG A 222 -14.10 2.45 -4.97
C ARG A 222 -14.09 3.57 -5.99
N VAL A 223 -14.88 4.60 -5.74
CA VAL A 223 -14.88 5.85 -6.50
C VAL A 223 -14.53 6.98 -5.53
N MET A 224 -13.59 7.81 -5.92
CA MET A 224 -13.17 8.98 -5.17
C MET A 224 -13.17 10.20 -6.07
N SER A 225 -13.52 11.36 -5.51
CA SER A 225 -13.27 12.65 -6.15
C SER A 225 -12.99 13.74 -5.12
N ASN A 226 -12.07 14.63 -5.46
CA ASN A 226 -11.78 15.86 -4.74
C ASN A 226 -11.96 17.05 -5.70
N PHE A 227 -12.68 18.06 -5.25
CA PHE A 227 -12.87 19.31 -5.97
C PHE A 227 -12.16 20.43 -5.24
N TYR A 228 -11.36 21.22 -5.95
CA TYR A 228 -10.58 22.34 -5.44
C TYR A 228 -11.17 23.65 -5.92
N ILE A 229 -11.72 24.45 -5.00
CA ILE A 229 -12.37 25.72 -5.29
C ILE A 229 -11.72 26.81 -4.43
N GLY A 230 -10.71 27.47 -4.95
CA GLY A 230 -9.89 28.41 -4.18
C GLY A 230 -9.17 27.70 -3.02
N ALA A 231 -9.46 28.11 -1.79
CA ALA A 231 -8.91 27.48 -0.58
C ALA A 231 -9.78 26.34 -0.04
N THR A 232 -10.90 26.02 -0.71
CA THR A 232 -11.85 24.99 -0.27
C THR A 232 -11.60 23.71 -1.05
N GLU A 233 -11.59 22.59 -0.32
CA GLU A 233 -11.55 21.24 -0.88
C GLU A 233 -12.78 20.48 -0.44
N ILE A 234 -13.45 19.84 -1.39
CA ILE A 234 -14.64 19.00 -1.16
C ILE A 234 -14.33 17.61 -1.66
N GLY A 235 -14.20 16.67 -0.73
CA GLY A 235 -13.93 15.27 -1.01
C GLY A 235 -15.21 14.43 -1.00
N PHE A 236 -15.27 13.48 -1.92
CA PHE A 236 -16.30 12.46 -1.98
C PHE A 236 -15.66 11.09 -2.15
N ILE A 237 -16.17 10.10 -1.45
CA ILE A 237 -15.78 8.70 -1.59
C ILE A 237 -17.02 7.81 -1.52
N TRP A 238 -17.07 6.82 -2.40
CA TRP A 238 -18.06 5.76 -2.41
C TRP A 238 -17.37 4.42 -2.60
N GLN A 239 -17.88 3.40 -1.94
CA GLN A 239 -17.33 2.05 -2.02
C GLN A 239 -18.43 1.01 -1.99
N GLN A 240 -18.22 -0.04 -2.78
CA GLN A 240 -18.87 -1.33 -2.62
C GLN A 240 -17.77 -2.37 -2.40
N ALA A 241 -17.91 -3.18 -1.35
CA ALA A 241 -16.99 -4.27 -1.04
C ALA A 241 -17.79 -5.53 -0.72
N GLU A 242 -17.28 -6.67 -1.16
CA GLU A 242 -17.83 -8.00 -0.90
C GLU A 242 -16.68 -8.91 -0.43
N ARG A 243 -16.91 -9.66 0.66
CA ARG A 243 -15.95 -10.65 1.14
C ARG A 243 -16.16 -11.96 0.41
N ILE A 244 -15.07 -12.58 -0.01
CA ILE A 244 -15.08 -13.90 -0.61
C ILE A 244 -15.10 -14.92 0.55
N ASP A 245 -16.26 -15.54 0.78
CA ASP A 245 -16.41 -16.60 1.79
C ASP A 245 -15.77 -17.89 1.30
N ILE A 246 -14.68 -18.32 1.94
CA ILE A 246 -13.99 -19.60 1.64
C ILE A 246 -14.78 -20.81 2.21
N ALA A 247 -15.91 -20.59 2.86
CA ALA A 247 -16.62 -21.63 3.65
C ALA A 247 -17.63 -22.48 2.88
N ALA A 248 -17.62 -22.52 1.53
CA ALA A 248 -18.66 -23.22 0.74
C ALA A 248 -18.20 -24.53 0.08
N ASP A 249 -16.97 -24.98 0.23
CA ASP A 249 -16.46 -26.19 -0.46
C ASP A 249 -16.14 -27.39 0.45
N GLU A 250 -16.71 -27.44 1.66
CA GLU A 250 -16.69 -28.66 2.50
C GLU A 250 -18.13 -29.24 2.65
N GLU A 251 -18.69 -29.83 1.59
CA GLU A 251 -19.73 -30.85 1.66
C GLU A 251 -19.39 -32.05 0.75
#